data_19a064523fd3a61887a6cfa909c6398a
#
_entry.id   19a064523fd3a61887a6cfa909c6398a
#
_cell.length_a   1.000
_cell.length_b   1.000
_cell.length_c   1.000
_cell.angle_alpha   90.00
_cell.angle_beta   90.00
_cell.angle_gamma   90.00
#
_symmetry.space_group_name_H-M   'P 1'
#
loop_
_entity.id
_entity.type
_entity.pdbx_description
1 polymer ?
#
loop_
_entity_poly.entity_id
_entity_poly.type
_entity_poly.pdbx_seq_one_letter_code
_entity_poly.pdbx_strand_id
1 'polypeptide(L)' 'MSPATFVTLTPHDQWQTVATMQRHGGGFCAALAVAWFKGDAANRRRIETAFSHLLADFGPESRYFYL' A
#
# COMPACT_ATOMS: atom_id res chain seq x y z
N MET A 1 20.21 -4.66 3.56
CA MET A 1 19.42 -3.44 3.79
C MET A 1 17.95 -3.79 3.79
N SER A 2 17.21 -3.35 4.79
CA SER A 2 15.77 -3.58 4.82
C SER A 2 15.08 -2.72 3.77
N PRO A 3 14.04 -3.23 3.10
CA PRO A 3 13.25 -2.39 2.21
C PRO A 3 12.61 -1.24 2.98
N ALA A 4 12.38 -0.13 2.30
CA ALA A 4 11.70 1.00 2.91
C ALA A 4 10.30 0.57 3.36
N THR A 5 9.95 0.87 4.61
CA THR A 5 8.62 0.57 5.11
C THR A 5 7.63 1.58 4.54
N PHE A 6 6.37 1.16 4.45
CA PHE A 6 5.32 2.02 3.91
C PHE A 6 5.24 3.36 4.64
N VAL A 7 5.38 3.34 5.96
CA VAL A 7 5.25 4.57 6.77
C VAL A 7 6.37 5.58 6.51
N THR A 8 7.50 5.15 5.94
CA THR A 8 8.61 6.04 5.61
C THR A 8 8.53 6.61 4.19
N LEU A 9 7.59 6.15 3.39
CA LEU A 9 7.40 6.66 2.03
C LEU A 9 6.79 8.05 2.07
N THR A 10 7.02 8.82 1.00
CA THR A 10 6.33 10.09 0.82
C THR A 10 4.83 9.85 0.69
N PRO A 11 3.97 10.85 1.00
CA PRO A 11 2.53 10.69 0.78
C PRO A 11 2.16 10.28 -0.64
N HIS A 12 2.87 10.80 -1.64
CA HIS A 12 2.66 10.41 -3.03
C HIS A 12 2.96 8.93 -3.26
N ASP A 13 4.09 8.45 -2.73
CA ASP A 13 4.48 7.04 -2.90
C ASP A 13 3.56 6.11 -2.13
N GLN A 14 3.06 6.54 -0.96
CA GLN A 14 2.05 5.78 -0.22
C GLN A 14 0.78 5.62 -1.05
N TRP A 15 0.30 6.72 -1.60
CA TRP A 15 -0.90 6.72 -2.46
C TRP A 15 -0.69 5.80 -3.66
N GLN A 16 0.45 5.92 -4.32
CA GLN A 16 0.76 5.12 -5.51
C GLN A 16 0.89 3.64 -5.17
N THR A 17 1.46 3.31 -4.00
CA THR A 17 1.56 1.92 -3.53
C THR A 17 0.17 1.30 -3.41
N VAL A 18 -0.76 2.01 -2.76
CA VAL A 18 -2.13 1.52 -2.57
C VAL A 18 -2.87 1.43 -3.91
N ALA A 19 -2.68 2.42 -4.79
CA ALA A 19 -3.27 2.38 -6.12
C ALA A 19 -2.74 1.19 -6.94
N THR A 20 -1.45 0.88 -6.82
CA THR A 20 -0.83 -0.27 -7.48
C THR A 20 -1.42 -1.57 -6.95
N MET A 21 -1.60 -1.67 -5.62
CA MET A 21 -2.23 -2.82 -4.99
C MET A 21 -3.65 -3.02 -5.50
N GLN A 22 -4.40 -1.93 -5.64
CA GLN A 22 -5.76 -2.00 -6.17
C GLN A 22 -5.79 -2.55 -7.59
N ARG A 23 -4.83 -2.15 -8.41
CA ARG A 23 -4.79 -2.51 -9.83
C ARG A 23 -4.29 -3.93 -10.06
N HIS A 24 -3.28 -4.37 -9.30
CA HIS A 24 -2.55 -5.60 -9.58
C HIS A 24 -2.71 -6.71 -8.54
N GLY A 25 -3.32 -6.42 -7.41
CA GLY A 25 -3.31 -7.33 -6.27
C GLY A 25 -4.47 -8.32 -6.18
N GLY A 26 -5.40 -8.29 -7.13
CA GLY A 26 -6.59 -9.16 -7.06
C GLY A 26 -7.68 -8.62 -6.14
N GLY A 27 -8.74 -9.42 -5.94
CA GLY A 27 -9.97 -8.94 -5.29
C GLY A 27 -9.78 -8.50 -3.84
N PHE A 28 -9.04 -9.28 -3.04
CA PHE A 28 -8.80 -8.94 -1.65
C PHE A 28 -8.02 -7.63 -1.54
N CYS A 29 -6.92 -7.54 -2.27
CA CYS A 29 -6.07 -6.35 -2.24
C CYS A 29 -6.80 -5.13 -2.79
N ALA A 30 -7.65 -5.29 -3.78
CA ALA A 30 -8.45 -4.19 -4.30
C ALA A 30 -9.42 -3.66 -3.25
N ALA A 31 -10.09 -4.56 -2.52
CA ALA A 31 -10.98 -4.16 -1.44
C ALA A 31 -10.24 -3.47 -0.29
N LEU A 32 -9.07 -3.99 0.05
CA LEU A 32 -8.23 -3.40 1.10
C LEU A 32 -7.76 -1.99 0.70
N ALA A 33 -7.41 -1.81 -0.57
CA ALA A 33 -7.01 -0.50 -1.09
C ALA A 33 -8.15 0.51 -0.99
N VAL A 34 -9.36 0.11 -1.34
CA VAL A 34 -10.54 0.99 -1.19
C VAL A 34 -10.74 1.36 0.28
N ALA A 35 -10.59 0.40 1.18
CA ALA A 35 -10.70 0.68 2.62
C ALA A 35 -9.66 1.70 3.07
N TRP A 36 -8.43 1.58 2.59
CA TRP A 36 -7.37 2.53 2.92
C TRP A 36 -7.70 3.94 2.41
N PHE A 37 -8.16 4.06 1.16
CA PHE A 37 -8.51 5.36 0.59
C PHE A 37 -9.65 6.03 1.35
N LYS A 38 -10.58 5.24 1.88
CA LYS A 38 -11.74 5.75 2.62
C LYS A 38 -11.46 5.94 4.10
N GLY A 39 -10.37 5.38 4.61
CA GLY A 39 -10.04 5.42 6.02
C GLY A 39 -9.50 6.76 6.48
N ASP A 40 -9.77 7.10 7.74
CA ASP A 40 -9.08 8.19 8.42
C ASP A 40 -7.66 7.77 8.77
N ALA A 41 -6.87 8.69 9.33
CA ALA A 41 -5.47 8.42 9.65
C ALA A 41 -5.30 7.22 10.58
N ALA A 42 -6.17 7.07 11.58
CA ALA A 42 -6.08 5.96 12.53
C ALA A 42 -6.37 4.63 11.85
N ASN A 43 -7.40 4.55 11.01
CA ASN A 43 -7.76 3.33 10.31
C ASN A 43 -6.74 2.98 9.23
N ARG A 44 -6.21 3.97 8.53
CA ARG A 44 -5.12 3.73 7.58
C ARG A 44 -3.92 3.12 8.28
N ARG A 45 -3.56 3.61 9.46
CA ARG A 45 -2.44 3.07 10.23
C ARG A 45 -2.67 1.62 10.64
N ARG A 46 -3.91 1.26 11.01
CA ARG A 46 -4.24 -0.12 11.34
C ARG A 46 -4.04 -1.04 10.16
N ILE A 47 -4.47 -0.63 8.98
CA ILE A 47 -4.26 -1.39 7.74
C ILE A 47 -2.77 -1.52 7.44
N GLU A 48 -2.03 -0.42 7.55
CA GLU A 48 -0.59 -0.39 7.26
C GLU A 48 0.19 -1.32 8.18
N THR A 49 -0.22 -1.41 9.44
CA THR A 49 0.42 -2.29 10.41
C THR A 49 0.06 -3.76 10.16
N ALA A 50 -1.23 -4.04 9.97
CA ALA A 50 -1.71 -5.41 9.82
C ALA A 50 -1.29 -6.05 8.50
N PHE A 51 -1.18 -5.26 7.45
CA PHE A 51 -0.92 -5.76 6.09
C PHE A 51 0.37 -5.21 5.50
N SER A 52 1.38 -5.01 6.35
CA SER A 52 2.66 -4.44 5.91
C SER A 52 3.33 -5.23 4.79
N HIS A 53 3.22 -6.56 4.81
CA HIS A 53 3.79 -7.41 3.76
C HIS A 53 3.12 -7.18 2.41
N LEU A 54 1.80 -7.05 2.39
CA LEU A 54 1.08 -6.78 1.15
C LEU A 54 1.46 -5.41 0.59
N LEU A 55 1.59 -4.41 1.44
CA LEU A 55 1.99 -3.08 1.01
C LEU A 55 3.40 -3.08 0.44
N ALA A 56 4.32 -3.86 1.04
CA ALA A 56 5.67 -3.99 0.53
C ALA A 56 5.70 -4.63 -0.86
N ASP A 57 4.80 -5.58 -1.11
CA ASP A 57 4.72 -6.27 -2.40
C ASP A 57 4.36 -5.34 -3.56
N PHE A 58 3.76 -4.18 -3.27
CA PHE A 58 3.32 -3.23 -4.28
C PHE A 58 3.97 -1.86 -4.14
N GLY A 59 4.98 -1.73 -3.29
CA GLY A 59 5.70 -0.49 -3.07
C GLY A 59 6.73 -0.18 -4.14
N PRO A 60 7.56 0.87 -3.93
CA PRO A 60 8.52 1.33 -4.93
C PRO A 60 9.52 0.29 -5.41
N GLU A 61 9.75 -0.76 -4.62
CA GLU A 61 10.66 -1.85 -5.00
C GLU A 61 9.96 -2.92 -5.83
N SER A 62 8.65 -2.84 -5.97
CA SER A 62 7.87 -3.78 -6.76
C SER A 62 7.95 -3.42 -8.24
N ARG A 63 8.00 -4.46 -9.08
CA ARG A 63 7.96 -4.26 -10.54
C ARG A 63 6.65 -3.64 -11.01
N TYR A 64 5.59 -3.72 -10.21
CA TYR A 64 4.28 -3.17 -10.59
C TYR A 64 4.17 -1.68 -10.32
N PHE A 65 5.05 -1.12 -9.52
CA PHE A 65 4.91 0.26 -9.02
C PHE A 65 4.90 1.29 -10.14
N TYR A 66 5.66 1.04 -11.19
CA TYR A 66 5.83 1.96 -12.31
C TYR A 66 5.04 1.57 -13.55
N LEU A 67 4.15 0.61 -13.43
CA LEU A 67 3.35 0.16 -14.58
C LEU A 67 2.09 1.00 -14.82
#